data_4e641ad1ac0bb9a028d2cda62121677e
#
_entry.id   4e641ad1ac0bb9a028d2cda62121677e
#
_cell.length_a   1.000
_cell.length_b   1.000
_cell.length_c   1.000
_cell.angle_alpha   90.00
_cell.angle_beta   90.00
_cell.angle_gamma   90.00
#
_symmetry.space_group_name_H-M   'P 1'
#
loop_
_entity.id
_entity.type
_entity.pdbx_description
1 polymer ?
#
loop_
_entity_poly.entity_id
_entity_poly.type
_entity_poly.pdbx_seq_one_letter_code
_entity_poly.pdbx_strand_id
1 'polypeptide(L)'
;MTLALSARRPQGRSAQSLGASLGASLGARLGASFAAPLAAVAVVTFILAGCAAPAPPPAPPPPPPVVVPSVNLSARVVEQASAYRAYIAHATAISPAFTDGSAVAESLKTGEAYEPTQLLRGAIAYGAVVALQDPAYVAGVRKFVSDPAQRRTIAYEVMKDPAYAVGFAGSATAAGLVMNALGSDGRKLIESGRSVRQAAYDVQHEAWSKTEVAGRDGRLALAKQLSSTPGLGEVAETARLQLAVTGSTPLGLTGETASPPYTPMVIRSLAVAALAALGYADDASLAQVMPILTEGNAANCLNMSKLNLYQCLAVAKPHYEDVFCLGQHVLVDTGQCLMKFAGVTPPVDPRVQAAASEAITNAAAKVKARPAKKKKKR
;
A
#
# COMPACT_ATOMS: atom_id res chain seq x y z
N MET A 1 19.75 51.36 5.96
CA MET A 1 18.45 52.01 5.77
C MET A 1 17.38 51.06 6.23
N THR A 2 16.90 51.30 7.42
CA THR A 2 15.96 50.55 8.25
C THR A 2 14.53 50.82 7.77
N LEU A 3 13.70 49.81 7.59
CA LEU A 3 12.25 49.96 7.69
C LEU A 3 11.62 48.65 8.21
N ALA A 4 11.14 48.81 9.43
CA ALA A 4 10.31 47.90 10.17
C ALA A 4 8.82 48.17 9.89
N LEU A 5 7.97 47.35 10.48
CA LEU A 5 6.52 47.44 10.67
C LEU A 5 5.72 46.65 9.63
N SER A 6 4.72 45.87 9.98
CA SER A 6 3.83 45.90 11.16
C SER A 6 2.99 44.61 11.17
N ALA A 7 2.83 44.08 12.36
CA ALA A 7 1.85 43.04 12.70
C ALA A 7 0.43 43.60 12.64
N ARG A 8 -0.54 42.84 12.13
CA ARG A 8 -1.95 43.00 12.46
C ARG A 8 -2.61 41.65 12.72
N ARG A 9 -2.90 41.39 13.99
CA ARG A 9 -3.97 40.50 14.44
C ARG A 9 -5.32 41.19 14.22
N PRO A 10 -6.40 40.48 14.00
CA PRO A 10 -7.70 40.88 14.50
C PRO A 10 -8.11 39.96 15.65
N GLN A 11 -8.54 40.64 16.68
CA GLN A 11 -9.19 40.16 17.88
C GLN A 11 -10.56 39.60 17.59
N GLY A 12 -11.00 38.77 18.53
CA GLY A 12 -12.21 38.05 18.66
C GLY A 12 -13.50 38.87 18.71
N ARG A 13 -14.56 38.13 18.56
CA ARG A 13 -15.89 38.46 19.11
C ARG A 13 -16.57 37.20 19.63
N SER A 14 -16.73 37.17 20.91
CA SER A 14 -17.67 36.42 21.69
C SER A 14 -19.09 37.00 21.51
N ALA A 15 -20.09 36.14 21.45
CA ALA A 15 -21.49 36.41 21.84
C ALA A 15 -22.11 35.04 22.11
N GLN A 16 -22.36 34.61 23.37
CA GLN A 16 -23.59 34.88 24.13
C GLN A 16 -24.83 34.50 23.33
N SER A 17 -25.64 33.63 23.77
CA SER A 17 -26.34 33.22 24.99
C SER A 17 -27.83 33.03 24.68
N LEU A 18 -28.52 32.31 25.56
CA LEU A 18 -29.98 32.27 25.76
C LEU A 18 -30.74 31.41 24.73
N GLY A 19 -31.56 30.47 25.15
CA GLY A 19 -32.62 30.54 26.05
C GLY A 19 -33.23 29.22 26.48
N ALA A 20 -33.62 29.26 27.70
CA ALA A 20 -34.48 28.33 28.40
C ALA A 20 -35.96 28.47 28.00
N SER A 21 -36.68 27.38 28.08
CA SER A 21 -38.11 27.34 28.48
C SER A 21 -38.45 25.86 28.65
N LEU A 22 -38.63 25.36 29.83
CA LEU A 22 -39.83 25.39 30.66
C LEU A 22 -41.14 25.05 29.90
N GLY A 23 -41.67 23.89 30.21
CA GLY A 23 -42.99 23.43 29.84
C GLY A 23 -43.45 22.34 30.76
N ALA A 24 -43.90 22.72 31.97
CA ALA A 24 -44.65 21.90 32.91
C ALA A 24 -46.12 21.94 32.55
N SER A 25 -46.81 20.84 32.61
CA SER A 25 -48.28 20.73 32.87
C SER A 25 -48.51 19.31 33.37
N LEU A 26 -48.70 19.09 34.63
CA LEU A 26 -49.93 19.16 35.45
C LEU A 26 -51.19 18.68 34.72
N GLY A 27 -51.68 17.55 35.16
CA GLY A 27 -53.00 17.02 34.86
C GLY A 27 -53.41 16.03 35.95
N ALA A 28 -53.88 16.57 37.05
CA ALA A 28 -54.59 15.84 38.11
C ALA A 28 -56.07 15.64 37.73
N ARG A 29 -56.65 14.59 38.20
CA ARG A 29 -57.96 14.54 38.89
C ARG A 29 -58.51 13.12 38.96
N LEU A 30 -58.72 12.71 40.23
CA LEU A 30 -60.03 12.48 40.87
C LEU A 30 -60.72 11.23 40.33
N GLY A 31 -61.12 10.28 41.08
CA GLY A 31 -61.62 10.14 42.43
C GLY A 31 -62.70 9.11 42.40
N ALA A 32 -62.79 8.31 43.36
CA ALA A 32 -64.12 7.99 43.98
C ALA A 32 -64.00 6.78 44.89
N SER A 33 -64.14 7.05 46.12
CA SER A 33 -64.42 6.14 47.23
C SER A 33 -65.75 5.41 47.01
N PHE A 34 -65.82 4.14 47.38
CA PHE A 34 -67.04 3.53 47.97
C PHE A 34 -66.61 2.62 49.15
N ALA A 35 -67.26 2.88 50.29
CA ALA A 35 -67.11 2.25 51.58
C ALA A 35 -68.05 1.06 51.74
N ALA A 36 -67.50 0.02 52.34
CA ALA A 36 -68.02 -0.90 53.33
C ALA A 36 -69.48 -1.51 53.20
N PRO A 37 -69.86 -2.58 53.92
CA PRO A 37 -69.26 -3.21 55.12
C PRO A 37 -69.36 -4.74 55.23
N LEU A 38 -68.59 -5.27 56.20
CA LEU A 38 -68.85 -6.39 57.15
C LEU A 38 -69.55 -7.69 56.67
N ALA A 39 -68.80 -8.80 56.67
CA ALA A 39 -69.27 -10.05 57.29
C ALA A 39 -68.06 -10.87 57.78
N ALA A 40 -67.98 -11.05 59.07
CA ALA A 40 -67.01 -11.93 59.76
C ALA A 40 -67.47 -13.39 59.52
N VAL A 41 -66.53 -14.20 58.95
CA VAL A 41 -66.60 -15.64 59.10
C VAL A 41 -65.17 -16.09 59.51
N ALA A 42 -65.03 -16.49 60.76
CA ALA A 42 -63.83 -17.11 61.27
C ALA A 42 -63.76 -18.55 60.74
N VAL A 43 -62.82 -18.79 59.83
CA VAL A 43 -62.40 -20.14 59.48
C VAL A 43 -60.97 -20.29 60.03
N VAL A 44 -60.83 -21.10 61.06
CA VAL A 44 -59.56 -21.56 61.59
C VAL A 44 -58.96 -22.53 60.58
N THR A 45 -58.04 -22.07 59.79
CA THR A 45 -57.22 -22.92 58.91
C THR A 45 -55.87 -23.08 59.57
N PHE A 46 -55.56 -24.33 59.93
CA PHE A 46 -54.23 -24.79 60.35
C PHE A 46 -53.20 -24.45 59.28
N ILE A 47 -52.27 -23.56 59.60
CA ILE A 47 -51.12 -23.26 58.72
C ILE A 47 -50.08 -24.37 58.99
N LEU A 48 -50.00 -25.36 58.09
CA LEU A 48 -48.82 -26.17 57.93
C LEU A 48 -47.73 -25.27 57.37
N ALA A 49 -46.86 -24.77 58.23
CA ALA A 49 -45.61 -24.09 57.84
C ALA A 49 -44.68 -25.12 57.16
N GLY A 50 -44.88 -25.34 55.88
CA GLY A 50 -43.85 -26.02 55.05
C GLY A 50 -42.65 -25.10 54.92
N CYS A 51 -41.47 -25.57 55.40
CA CYS A 51 -40.20 -24.91 55.11
C CYS A 51 -39.97 -24.96 53.60
N ALA A 52 -40.43 -23.92 52.86
CA ALA A 52 -40.02 -23.69 51.50
C ALA A 52 -38.53 -23.30 51.49
N ALA A 53 -37.66 -24.14 50.94
CA ALA A 53 -36.29 -23.77 50.71
C ALA A 53 -36.22 -22.48 49.88
N PRO A 54 -35.37 -21.52 50.24
CA PRO A 54 -35.21 -20.29 49.43
C PRO A 54 -34.92 -20.65 47.98
N ALA A 55 -35.65 -20.03 47.04
CA ALA A 55 -35.41 -20.24 45.62
C ALA A 55 -33.92 -19.99 45.29
N PRO A 56 -33.28 -20.83 44.50
CA PRO A 56 -31.89 -20.59 44.11
C PRO A 56 -31.78 -19.21 43.44
N PRO A 57 -30.68 -18.46 43.67
CA PRO A 57 -30.50 -17.17 43.06
C PRO A 57 -30.63 -17.30 41.54
N PRO A 58 -31.20 -16.33 40.82
CA PRO A 58 -31.33 -16.36 39.37
C PRO A 58 -29.95 -16.54 38.73
N ALA A 59 -29.85 -17.43 37.78
CA ALA A 59 -28.59 -17.65 37.04
C ALA A 59 -28.05 -16.32 36.48
N PRO A 60 -26.74 -16.07 36.59
CA PRO A 60 -26.17 -14.86 36.04
C PRO A 60 -26.53 -14.74 34.55
N PRO A 61 -26.80 -13.54 34.05
CA PRO A 61 -27.12 -13.35 32.63
C PRO A 61 -25.98 -13.92 31.75
N PRO A 62 -26.31 -14.54 30.61
CA PRO A 62 -25.28 -15.07 29.73
C PRO A 62 -24.32 -13.93 29.32
N PRO A 63 -23.01 -14.22 29.22
CA PRO A 63 -22.04 -13.22 28.80
C PRO A 63 -22.45 -12.64 27.44
N PRO A 64 -22.27 -11.34 27.21
CA PRO A 64 -22.60 -10.72 25.94
C PRO A 64 -21.85 -11.43 24.81
N PRO A 65 -22.45 -11.58 23.61
CA PRO A 65 -21.81 -12.24 22.48
C PRO A 65 -20.51 -11.53 22.12
N VAL A 66 -19.45 -12.30 21.92
CA VAL A 66 -18.15 -11.77 21.48
C VAL A 66 -18.30 -11.22 20.07
N VAL A 67 -18.18 -9.90 19.91
CA VAL A 67 -18.18 -9.25 18.61
C VAL A 67 -16.86 -9.58 17.92
N VAL A 68 -16.93 -10.38 16.87
CA VAL A 68 -15.79 -10.71 16.00
C VAL A 68 -15.65 -9.60 14.95
N PRO A 69 -14.54 -8.82 14.95
CA PRO A 69 -14.36 -7.76 13.96
C PRO A 69 -14.28 -8.31 12.54
N SER A 70 -14.81 -7.55 11.59
CA SER A 70 -14.65 -7.83 10.15
C SER A 70 -13.22 -7.55 9.70
N VAL A 71 -12.82 -8.17 8.58
CA VAL A 71 -11.58 -7.80 7.89
C VAL A 71 -11.76 -6.41 7.30
N ASN A 72 -10.89 -5.48 7.67
CA ASN A 72 -10.97 -4.11 7.21
C ASN A 72 -9.60 -3.45 7.14
N LEU A 73 -9.40 -2.62 6.10
CA LEU A 73 -8.27 -1.70 5.97
C LEU A 73 -8.78 -0.27 6.02
N SER A 74 -8.02 0.61 6.67
CA SER A 74 -8.25 2.05 6.64
C SER A 74 -8.40 2.56 5.21
N ALA A 75 -9.34 3.48 4.99
CA ALA A 75 -9.54 4.12 3.70
C ALA A 75 -8.24 4.76 3.17
N ARG A 76 -7.42 5.31 4.06
CA ARG A 76 -6.09 5.87 3.73
C ARG A 76 -5.11 4.82 3.23
N VAL A 77 -5.11 3.62 3.78
CA VAL A 77 -4.24 2.52 3.30
C VAL A 77 -4.69 2.06 1.92
N VAL A 78 -5.99 1.93 1.70
CA VAL A 78 -6.54 1.58 0.38
C VAL A 78 -6.26 2.67 -0.66
N GLU A 79 -6.32 3.95 -0.28
CA GLU A 79 -5.95 5.08 -1.15
C GLU A 79 -4.47 5.02 -1.57
N GLN A 80 -3.54 4.67 -0.65
CA GLN A 80 -2.14 4.46 -1.01
C GLN A 80 -1.96 3.31 -2.02
N ALA A 81 -2.67 2.21 -1.82
CA ALA A 81 -2.67 1.09 -2.76
C ALA A 81 -3.22 1.51 -4.14
N SER A 82 -4.29 2.31 -4.17
CA SER A 82 -4.88 2.84 -5.40
C SER A 82 -3.92 3.80 -6.12
N ALA A 83 -3.23 4.69 -5.41
CA ALA A 83 -2.23 5.59 -6.00
C ALA A 83 -1.07 4.81 -6.64
N TYR A 84 -0.61 3.74 -5.99
CA TYR A 84 0.38 2.82 -6.56
C TYR A 84 -0.13 2.18 -7.87
N ARG A 85 -1.35 1.64 -7.85
CA ARG A 85 -1.96 1.00 -9.02
C ARG A 85 -2.17 1.98 -10.17
N ALA A 86 -2.60 3.21 -9.89
CA ALA A 86 -2.77 4.28 -10.87
C ALA A 86 -1.43 4.60 -11.54
N TYR A 87 -0.36 4.78 -10.77
CA TYR A 87 0.98 4.98 -11.32
C TYR A 87 1.40 3.83 -12.24
N ILE A 88 1.28 2.57 -11.79
CA ILE A 88 1.64 1.40 -12.60
C ILE A 88 0.84 1.37 -13.92
N ALA A 89 -0.45 1.61 -13.85
CA ALA A 89 -1.32 1.63 -15.04
C ALA A 89 -0.89 2.72 -16.03
N HIS A 90 -0.68 3.95 -15.57
CA HIS A 90 -0.28 5.06 -16.42
C HIS A 90 1.13 4.88 -17.01
N ALA A 91 2.10 4.48 -16.20
CA ALA A 91 3.47 4.31 -16.65
C ALA A 91 3.62 3.15 -17.65
N THR A 92 2.89 2.05 -17.45
CA THR A 92 2.93 0.91 -18.40
C THR A 92 2.12 1.15 -19.68
N ALA A 93 1.23 2.14 -19.69
CA ALA A 93 0.47 2.55 -20.88
C ALA A 93 1.24 3.54 -21.79
N ILE A 94 2.43 4.00 -21.40
CA ILE A 94 3.26 4.87 -22.22
C ILE A 94 3.59 4.16 -23.55
N SER A 95 3.15 4.76 -24.65
CA SER A 95 3.39 4.24 -26.00
C SER A 95 4.84 4.49 -26.43
N PRO A 96 5.53 3.51 -27.04
CA PRO A 96 6.83 3.73 -27.68
C PRO A 96 6.73 4.43 -29.05
N ALA A 97 5.54 4.68 -29.58
CA ALA A 97 5.32 5.30 -30.89
C ALA A 97 5.35 6.83 -30.79
N PHE A 98 6.54 7.40 -30.67
CA PHE A 98 6.72 8.85 -30.62
C PHE A 98 6.72 9.45 -32.02
N THR A 99 5.96 10.53 -32.21
CA THR A 99 5.82 11.26 -33.49
C THR A 99 6.39 12.66 -33.44
N ASP A 100 6.57 13.22 -32.24
CA ASP A 100 7.07 14.58 -32.02
C ASP A 100 7.55 14.81 -30.57
N GLY A 101 8.18 15.96 -30.32
CA GLY A 101 8.72 16.30 -29.01
C GLY A 101 7.64 16.54 -27.93
N SER A 102 6.41 16.88 -28.30
CA SER A 102 5.33 17.07 -27.33
C SER A 102 4.85 15.73 -26.76
N ALA A 103 4.76 14.70 -27.59
CA ALA A 103 4.48 13.34 -27.16
C ALA A 103 5.52 12.80 -26.16
N VAL A 104 6.81 13.13 -26.40
CA VAL A 104 7.90 12.79 -25.46
C VAL A 104 7.72 13.53 -24.14
N ALA A 105 7.44 14.83 -24.16
CA ALA A 105 7.26 15.63 -22.95
C ALA A 105 6.07 15.16 -22.10
N GLU A 106 4.93 14.82 -22.71
CA GLU A 106 3.77 14.29 -21.99
C GLU A 106 4.06 12.90 -21.40
N SER A 107 4.78 12.05 -22.12
CA SER A 107 5.19 10.74 -21.63
C SER A 107 6.17 10.84 -20.46
N LEU A 108 7.10 11.80 -20.48
CA LEU A 108 7.96 12.11 -19.35
C LEU A 108 7.13 12.53 -18.13
N LYS A 109 6.22 13.50 -18.28
CA LYS A 109 5.33 13.95 -17.18
C LYS A 109 4.57 12.78 -16.57
N THR A 110 4.02 11.89 -17.40
CA THR A 110 3.31 10.69 -16.93
C THR A 110 4.23 9.76 -16.15
N GLY A 111 5.39 9.45 -16.69
CA GLY A 111 6.31 8.48 -16.10
C GLY A 111 6.97 8.96 -14.82
N GLU A 112 7.28 10.25 -14.71
CA GLU A 112 7.94 10.83 -13.52
C GLU A 112 6.97 11.21 -12.38
N ALA A 113 5.66 11.12 -12.60
CA ALA A 113 4.64 11.53 -11.64
C ALA A 113 4.48 10.54 -10.48
N TYR A 114 5.56 10.28 -9.73
CA TYR A 114 5.51 9.55 -8.47
C TYR A 114 6.55 10.08 -7.47
N GLU A 115 6.18 10.13 -6.21
CA GLU A 115 7.09 10.36 -5.09
C GLU A 115 7.59 8.97 -4.59
N PRO A 116 8.93 8.74 -4.48
CA PRO A 116 9.50 7.43 -4.16
C PRO A 116 8.97 6.79 -2.87
N THR A 117 8.81 7.57 -1.80
CA THR A 117 8.33 7.05 -0.51
C THR A 117 6.86 6.68 -0.58
N GLN A 118 6.05 7.48 -1.31
CA GLN A 118 4.64 7.18 -1.50
C GLN A 118 4.45 5.94 -2.38
N LEU A 119 5.22 5.81 -3.47
CA LEU A 119 5.14 4.63 -4.34
C LEU A 119 5.45 3.36 -3.55
N LEU A 120 6.45 3.40 -2.68
CA LEU A 120 6.80 2.28 -1.80
C LEU A 120 5.69 1.95 -0.80
N ARG A 121 5.13 2.97 -0.13
CA ARG A 121 3.97 2.79 0.78
C ARG A 121 2.79 2.18 0.06
N GLY A 122 2.51 2.68 -1.14
CA GLY A 122 1.45 2.17 -1.99
C GLY A 122 1.67 0.71 -2.40
N ALA A 123 2.91 0.32 -2.73
CA ALA A 123 3.26 -1.05 -3.05
C ALA A 123 3.05 -2.00 -1.85
N ILE A 124 3.45 -1.59 -0.62
CA ILE A 124 3.20 -2.37 0.60
C ILE A 124 1.70 -2.46 0.89
N ALA A 125 0.96 -1.35 0.75
CA ALA A 125 -0.48 -1.31 0.94
C ALA A 125 -1.22 -2.21 -0.07
N TYR A 126 -0.83 -2.16 -1.35
CA TYR A 126 -1.37 -3.06 -2.37
C TYR A 126 -1.02 -4.52 -2.07
N GLY A 127 0.23 -4.79 -1.68
CA GLY A 127 0.64 -6.13 -1.24
C GLY A 127 -0.20 -6.65 -0.07
N ALA A 128 -0.62 -5.78 0.87
CA ALA A 128 -1.52 -6.17 1.94
C ALA A 128 -2.92 -6.54 1.42
N VAL A 129 -3.49 -5.77 0.48
CA VAL A 129 -4.75 -6.14 -0.18
C VAL A 129 -4.63 -7.48 -0.92
N VAL A 130 -3.48 -7.72 -1.58
CA VAL A 130 -3.18 -8.99 -2.25
C VAL A 130 -3.08 -10.14 -1.26
N ALA A 131 -2.38 -9.97 -0.13
CA ALA A 131 -2.27 -11.00 0.89
C ALA A 131 -3.62 -11.38 1.52
N LEU A 132 -4.55 -10.44 1.61
CA LEU A 132 -5.94 -10.69 2.05
C LEU A 132 -6.75 -11.53 1.04
N GLN A 133 -6.27 -11.72 -0.19
CA GLN A 133 -6.90 -12.61 -1.16
C GLN A 133 -6.60 -14.09 -0.86
N ASP A 134 -5.66 -14.41 0.02
CA ASP A 134 -5.36 -15.78 0.43
C ASP A 134 -6.25 -16.23 1.59
N PRO A 135 -7.22 -17.11 1.35
CA PRO A 135 -8.15 -17.54 2.40
C PRO A 135 -7.47 -18.35 3.50
N ALA A 136 -6.38 -19.08 3.18
CA ALA A 136 -5.64 -19.87 4.17
C ALA A 136 -4.90 -18.96 5.14
N TYR A 137 -4.30 -17.88 4.65
CA TYR A 137 -3.65 -16.86 5.48
C TYR A 137 -4.65 -16.12 6.37
N VAL A 138 -5.74 -15.62 5.79
CA VAL A 138 -6.80 -14.94 6.55
C VAL A 138 -7.36 -15.87 7.63
N ALA A 139 -7.68 -17.13 7.31
CA ALA A 139 -8.15 -18.11 8.28
C ALA A 139 -7.09 -18.40 9.37
N GLY A 140 -5.81 -18.50 8.98
CA GLY A 140 -4.69 -18.71 9.90
C GLY A 140 -4.57 -17.60 10.95
N VAL A 141 -4.71 -16.34 10.54
CA VAL A 141 -4.71 -15.17 11.42
C VAL A 141 -5.98 -15.11 12.27
N ARG A 142 -7.14 -15.37 11.69
CA ARG A 142 -8.44 -15.25 12.37
C ARG A 142 -8.70 -16.30 13.45
N LYS A 143 -7.86 -17.32 13.58
CA LYS A 143 -7.89 -18.24 14.73
C LYS A 143 -7.74 -17.52 16.08
N PHE A 144 -7.10 -16.36 16.10
CA PHE A 144 -6.85 -15.56 17.30
C PHE A 144 -7.90 -14.47 17.57
N VAL A 145 -8.95 -14.37 16.75
CA VAL A 145 -9.91 -13.26 16.83
C VAL A 145 -10.96 -13.44 17.92
N SER A 146 -11.30 -14.67 18.28
CA SER A 146 -12.37 -14.99 19.23
C SER A 146 -12.05 -14.59 20.67
N ASP A 147 -10.78 -14.61 21.05
CA ASP A 147 -10.32 -14.15 22.36
C ASP A 147 -9.78 -12.71 22.27
N PRO A 148 -10.45 -11.72 22.88
CA PRO A 148 -10.04 -10.31 22.81
C PRO A 148 -8.66 -10.05 23.44
N ALA A 149 -8.23 -10.82 24.44
CA ALA A 149 -6.93 -10.65 25.07
C ALA A 149 -5.82 -11.18 24.15
N GLN A 150 -5.98 -12.40 23.63
CA GLN A 150 -5.05 -13.00 22.70
C GLN A 150 -4.94 -12.17 21.41
N ARG A 151 -6.08 -11.70 20.86
CA ARG A 151 -6.12 -10.84 19.69
C ARG A 151 -5.27 -9.57 19.86
N ARG A 152 -5.39 -8.87 21.02
CA ARG A 152 -4.57 -7.68 21.32
C ARG A 152 -3.09 -8.00 21.41
N THR A 153 -2.74 -9.09 22.07
CA THR A 153 -1.34 -9.53 22.20
C THR A 153 -0.73 -9.82 20.83
N ILE A 154 -1.42 -10.59 20.01
CA ILE A 154 -0.94 -10.93 18.64
C ILE A 154 -0.81 -9.67 17.77
N ALA A 155 -1.79 -8.77 17.81
CA ALA A 155 -1.71 -7.51 17.07
C ALA A 155 -0.51 -6.65 17.53
N TYR A 156 -0.26 -6.58 18.83
CA TYR A 156 0.90 -5.89 19.39
C TYR A 156 2.22 -6.49 18.88
N GLU A 157 2.37 -7.82 18.89
CA GLU A 157 3.59 -8.47 18.39
C GLU A 157 3.82 -8.22 16.91
N VAL A 158 2.76 -8.23 16.07
CA VAL A 158 2.84 -7.86 14.64
C VAL A 158 3.24 -6.40 14.45
N MET A 159 2.70 -5.48 15.27
CA MET A 159 3.06 -4.06 15.22
C MET A 159 4.51 -3.81 15.64
N LYS A 160 4.98 -4.52 16.66
CA LYS A 160 6.33 -4.43 17.19
C LYS A 160 7.37 -5.00 16.23
N ASP A 161 7.07 -6.15 15.65
CA ASP A 161 7.90 -6.83 14.65
C ASP A 161 7.03 -7.36 13.51
N PRO A 162 7.02 -6.70 12.35
CA PRO A 162 6.28 -7.17 11.17
C PRO A 162 6.62 -8.61 10.75
N ALA A 163 7.83 -9.11 11.04
CA ALA A 163 8.22 -10.47 10.71
C ALA A 163 7.41 -11.53 11.47
N TYR A 164 6.77 -11.18 12.58
CA TYR A 164 5.85 -12.05 13.28
C TYR A 164 4.74 -12.59 12.38
N ALA A 165 4.31 -11.80 11.39
CA ALA A 165 3.25 -12.16 10.43
C ALA A 165 3.62 -13.36 9.53
N VAL A 166 4.91 -13.64 9.38
CA VAL A 166 5.41 -14.80 8.61
C VAL A 166 5.10 -16.13 9.30
N GLY A 167 4.92 -16.12 10.61
CA GLY A 167 4.60 -17.32 11.41
C GLY A 167 3.15 -17.82 11.29
N PHE A 168 2.23 -17.07 10.71
CA PHE A 168 0.85 -17.51 10.55
C PHE A 168 0.71 -18.58 9.47
N ALA A 169 -0.22 -19.52 9.70
CA ALA A 169 -0.58 -20.51 8.68
C ALA A 169 -1.07 -19.80 7.40
N GLY A 170 -0.65 -20.27 6.23
CA GLY A 170 -0.96 -19.65 4.94
C GLY A 170 -0.04 -18.49 4.54
N SER A 171 0.94 -18.09 5.37
CA SER A 171 1.87 -17.01 5.03
C SER A 171 2.67 -17.28 3.76
N ALA A 172 3.03 -18.52 3.49
CA ALA A 172 3.80 -18.92 2.32
C ALA A 172 3.02 -18.74 1.00
N THR A 173 1.73 -19.07 0.98
CA THR A 173 0.86 -18.85 -0.19
C THR A 173 0.53 -17.38 -0.36
N ALA A 174 0.21 -16.67 0.72
CA ALA A 174 -0.02 -15.22 0.68
C ALA A 174 1.23 -14.46 0.22
N ALA A 175 2.43 -14.83 0.70
CA ALA A 175 3.70 -14.25 0.24
C ALA A 175 3.89 -14.48 -1.26
N GLY A 176 3.60 -15.68 -1.76
CA GLY A 176 3.67 -16.00 -3.19
C GLY A 176 2.75 -15.13 -4.04
N LEU A 177 1.51 -14.88 -3.59
CA LEU A 177 0.59 -13.94 -4.25
C LEU A 177 1.18 -12.52 -4.30
N VAL A 178 1.70 -12.02 -3.17
CA VAL A 178 2.30 -10.67 -3.09
C VAL A 178 3.51 -10.56 -4.02
N MET A 179 4.43 -11.53 -3.96
CA MET A 179 5.63 -11.56 -4.80
C MET A 179 5.28 -11.60 -6.28
N ASN A 180 4.28 -12.41 -6.67
CA ASN A 180 3.84 -12.49 -8.06
C ASN A 180 3.17 -11.18 -8.53
N ALA A 181 2.30 -10.59 -7.73
CA ALA A 181 1.59 -9.35 -8.09
C ALA A 181 2.57 -8.19 -8.29
N LEU A 182 3.43 -7.90 -7.29
CA LEU A 182 4.40 -6.82 -7.34
C LEU A 182 5.51 -7.10 -8.37
N GLY A 183 5.96 -8.35 -8.48
CA GLY A 183 6.93 -8.78 -9.49
C GLY A 183 6.41 -8.65 -10.91
N SER A 184 5.13 -8.93 -11.15
CA SER A 184 4.46 -8.72 -12.44
C SER A 184 4.40 -7.23 -12.80
N ASP A 185 4.08 -6.36 -11.85
CA ASP A 185 4.07 -4.92 -12.07
C ASP A 185 5.47 -4.40 -12.44
N GLY A 186 6.51 -4.82 -11.71
CA GLY A 186 7.89 -4.48 -12.05
C GLY A 186 8.32 -5.01 -13.42
N ARG A 187 7.91 -6.22 -13.79
CA ARG A 187 8.20 -6.80 -15.10
C ARG A 187 7.56 -6.00 -16.23
N LYS A 188 6.28 -5.62 -16.10
CA LYS A 188 5.56 -4.78 -17.07
C LYS A 188 6.26 -3.43 -17.29
N LEU A 189 6.73 -2.79 -16.21
CA LEU A 189 7.51 -1.56 -16.31
C LEU A 189 8.81 -1.77 -17.06
N ILE A 190 9.54 -2.86 -16.81
CA ILE A 190 10.78 -3.19 -17.52
C ILE A 190 10.51 -3.43 -19.01
N GLU A 191 9.46 -4.16 -19.34
CA GLU A 191 9.08 -4.46 -20.73
C GLU A 191 8.67 -3.19 -21.48
N SER A 192 7.81 -2.35 -20.89
CA SER A 192 7.44 -1.04 -21.44
C SER A 192 8.67 -0.15 -21.60
N GLY A 193 9.52 -0.09 -20.57
CA GLY A 193 10.75 0.72 -20.60
C GLY A 193 11.76 0.26 -21.66
N ARG A 194 11.88 -1.04 -21.89
CA ARG A 194 12.71 -1.58 -22.98
C ARG A 194 12.18 -1.17 -24.36
N SER A 195 10.85 -1.20 -24.53
CA SER A 195 10.21 -0.77 -25.78
C SER A 195 10.40 0.73 -26.01
N VAL A 196 10.22 1.57 -24.99
CA VAL A 196 10.46 3.01 -25.05
C VAL A 196 11.95 3.31 -25.30
N ARG A 197 12.87 2.61 -24.66
CA ARG A 197 14.31 2.77 -24.90
C ARG A 197 14.70 2.33 -26.32
N GLN A 198 14.06 1.30 -26.88
CA GLN A 198 14.27 0.94 -28.26
C GLN A 198 13.78 2.05 -29.19
N ALA A 199 12.61 2.63 -28.92
CA ALA A 199 12.08 3.75 -29.70
C ALA A 199 13.07 4.94 -29.77
N ALA A 200 13.86 5.18 -28.73
CA ALA A 200 14.90 6.22 -28.77
C ALA A 200 15.90 6.01 -29.91
N TYR A 201 16.25 4.77 -30.21
CA TYR A 201 17.14 4.43 -31.35
C TYR A 201 16.40 4.48 -32.68
N ASP A 202 15.14 4.06 -32.70
CA ASP A 202 14.34 4.01 -33.93
C ASP A 202 14.04 5.42 -34.46
N VAL A 203 13.76 6.39 -33.56
CA VAL A 203 13.46 7.77 -33.95
C VAL A 203 14.70 8.65 -34.19
N GLN A 204 15.93 8.16 -33.95
CA GLN A 204 17.15 8.96 -34.16
C GLN A 204 17.30 9.47 -35.59
N HIS A 205 16.68 8.84 -36.56
CA HIS A 205 16.73 9.26 -37.98
C HIS A 205 15.70 10.33 -38.33
N GLU A 206 14.68 10.52 -37.51
CA GLU A 206 13.63 11.46 -37.70
C GLU A 206 14.11 12.91 -37.51
N ALA A 207 13.65 13.84 -38.32
CA ALA A 207 14.09 15.25 -38.24
C ALA A 207 13.66 15.91 -36.92
N TRP A 208 12.45 15.62 -36.43
CA TRP A 208 11.92 16.19 -35.19
C TRP A 208 12.72 15.74 -33.97
N SER A 209 13.18 14.48 -33.95
CA SER A 209 13.84 13.91 -32.79
C SER A 209 15.25 14.46 -32.56
N LYS A 210 15.89 14.97 -33.63
CA LYS A 210 17.24 15.60 -33.60
C LYS A 210 17.22 17.03 -33.13
N THR A 211 16.04 17.67 -33.12
CA THR A 211 15.93 19.04 -32.65
C THR A 211 16.19 19.12 -31.16
N GLU A 212 16.82 20.21 -30.72
CA GLU A 212 17.10 20.45 -29.33
C GLU A 212 15.79 20.75 -28.56
N VAL A 213 15.65 20.13 -27.39
CA VAL A 213 14.48 20.32 -26.52
C VAL A 213 14.45 21.76 -26.04
N ALA A 214 13.37 22.48 -26.36
CA ALA A 214 13.16 23.83 -25.89
C ALA A 214 12.92 23.86 -24.36
N GLY A 215 13.51 24.85 -23.66
CA GLY A 215 13.28 25.02 -22.23
C GLY A 215 13.80 23.87 -21.35
N ARG A 216 14.97 23.33 -21.67
CA ARG A 216 15.61 22.20 -20.95
C ARG A 216 15.64 22.36 -19.43
N ASP A 217 15.97 23.55 -18.93
CA ASP A 217 16.01 23.80 -17.48
C ASP A 217 14.62 23.72 -16.86
N GLY A 218 13.59 24.23 -17.55
CA GLY A 218 12.18 24.11 -17.14
C GLY A 218 11.72 22.66 -17.13
N ARG A 219 12.11 21.84 -18.11
CA ARG A 219 11.85 20.40 -18.16
C ARG A 219 12.44 19.69 -16.93
N LEU A 220 13.72 19.95 -16.61
CA LEU A 220 14.37 19.34 -15.45
C LEU A 220 13.73 19.80 -14.13
N ALA A 221 13.34 21.07 -14.04
CA ALA A 221 12.63 21.61 -12.87
C ALA A 221 11.26 20.93 -12.70
N LEU A 222 10.52 20.74 -13.79
CA LEU A 222 9.23 20.03 -13.78
C LEU A 222 9.41 18.57 -13.36
N ALA A 223 10.42 17.87 -13.88
CA ALA A 223 10.75 16.50 -13.50
C ALA A 223 10.96 16.36 -11.97
N LYS A 224 11.73 17.26 -11.39
CA LYS A 224 11.95 17.31 -9.94
C LYS A 224 10.67 17.60 -9.15
N GLN A 225 9.84 18.53 -9.63
CA GLN A 225 8.56 18.86 -9.01
C GLN A 225 7.61 17.67 -9.01
N LEU A 226 7.39 17.02 -10.16
CA LEU A 226 6.50 15.85 -10.28
C LEU A 226 6.99 14.69 -9.43
N SER A 227 8.31 14.50 -9.34
CA SER A 227 8.92 13.44 -8.54
C SER A 227 8.83 13.68 -7.02
N SER A 228 8.48 14.87 -6.58
CA SER A 228 8.25 15.23 -5.17
C SER A 228 6.77 15.44 -4.84
N THR A 229 5.89 15.33 -5.83
CA THR A 229 4.45 15.52 -5.65
C THR A 229 3.78 14.16 -5.46
N PRO A 230 3.07 13.94 -4.34
CA PRO A 230 2.31 12.72 -4.14
C PRO A 230 1.24 12.52 -5.22
N GLY A 231 1.19 11.32 -5.79
CA GLY A 231 0.15 10.93 -6.72
C GLY A 231 -1.17 10.63 -6.00
N LEU A 232 -2.27 10.73 -6.72
CA LEU A 232 -3.60 10.40 -6.21
C LEU A 232 -4.03 9.02 -6.72
N GLY A 233 -4.82 8.32 -5.91
CA GLY A 233 -5.53 7.12 -6.33
C GLY A 233 -6.72 7.46 -7.23
N GLU A 234 -7.10 6.52 -8.09
CA GLU A 234 -8.30 6.64 -8.89
C GLU A 234 -9.52 6.13 -8.11
N VAL A 235 -10.64 6.84 -8.21
CA VAL A 235 -11.87 6.51 -7.46
C VAL A 235 -12.35 5.08 -7.76
N ALA A 236 -12.36 4.69 -9.04
CA ALA A 236 -12.79 3.34 -9.45
C ALA A 236 -11.85 2.25 -8.91
N GLU A 237 -10.53 2.48 -8.95
CA GLU A 237 -9.55 1.53 -8.41
C GLU A 237 -9.62 1.46 -6.89
N THR A 238 -9.80 2.58 -6.20
CA THR A 238 -10.00 2.63 -4.74
C THR A 238 -11.22 1.80 -4.34
N ALA A 239 -12.35 1.96 -5.03
CA ALA A 239 -13.57 1.19 -4.78
C ALA A 239 -13.35 -0.30 -5.05
N ARG A 240 -12.66 -0.67 -6.13
CA ARG A 240 -12.33 -2.06 -6.46
C ARG A 240 -11.45 -2.71 -5.37
N LEU A 241 -10.44 -2.01 -4.91
CA LEU A 241 -9.56 -2.50 -3.85
C LEU A 241 -10.30 -2.63 -2.52
N GLN A 242 -11.22 -1.71 -2.20
CA GLN A 242 -12.04 -1.79 -0.99
C GLN A 242 -12.94 -3.04 -1.01
N LEU A 243 -13.57 -3.36 -2.15
CA LEU A 243 -14.35 -4.58 -2.32
C LEU A 243 -13.49 -5.84 -2.19
N ALA A 244 -12.26 -5.79 -2.67
CA ALA A 244 -11.30 -6.89 -2.54
C ALA A 244 -10.88 -7.13 -1.08
N VAL A 245 -10.67 -6.07 -0.29
CA VAL A 245 -10.36 -6.16 1.16
C VAL A 245 -11.46 -6.88 1.93
N THR A 246 -12.72 -6.59 1.63
CA THR A 246 -13.87 -7.23 2.28
C THR A 246 -14.18 -8.63 1.76
N GLY A 247 -13.48 -9.09 0.73
CA GLY A 247 -13.74 -10.37 0.06
C GLY A 247 -14.96 -10.37 -0.86
N SER A 248 -15.59 -9.20 -1.07
CA SER A 248 -16.80 -9.09 -1.91
C SER A 248 -16.51 -9.30 -3.40
N THR A 249 -15.33 -8.87 -3.85
CA THR A 249 -14.89 -9.04 -5.24
C THR A 249 -13.40 -9.39 -5.27
N PRO A 250 -13.05 -10.67 -5.52
CA PRO A 250 -11.64 -11.09 -5.58
C PRO A 250 -10.88 -10.41 -6.72
N LEU A 251 -9.57 -10.20 -6.52
CA LEU A 251 -8.69 -9.63 -7.54
C LEU A 251 -8.33 -10.60 -8.68
N GLY A 252 -8.67 -11.89 -8.56
CA GLY A 252 -8.35 -12.90 -9.57
C GLY A 252 -6.85 -13.18 -9.70
N LEU A 253 -6.09 -13.00 -8.62
CA LEU A 253 -4.64 -13.18 -8.61
C LEU A 253 -4.27 -14.65 -8.38
N THR A 254 -3.17 -15.07 -8.99
CA THR A 254 -2.54 -16.38 -8.78
C THR A 254 -1.09 -16.18 -8.40
N GLY A 255 -0.53 -17.13 -7.67
CA GLY A 255 0.88 -17.15 -7.29
C GLY A 255 1.29 -18.51 -6.80
N GLU A 256 2.56 -18.86 -6.99
CA GLU A 256 3.15 -20.06 -6.43
C GLU A 256 3.45 -19.84 -4.94
N THR A 257 3.45 -20.93 -4.16
CA THR A 257 3.88 -20.87 -2.75
C THR A 257 5.36 -20.44 -2.69
N ALA A 258 5.64 -19.41 -1.89
CA ALA A 258 6.99 -18.92 -1.69
C ALA A 258 7.56 -19.40 -0.34
N SER A 259 8.87 -19.61 -0.29
CA SER A 259 9.57 -19.96 0.94
C SER A 259 10.36 -18.77 1.50
N PRO A 260 10.44 -18.59 2.84
CA PRO A 260 11.32 -17.57 3.43
C PRO A 260 12.81 -17.86 3.09
N PRO A 261 13.69 -16.84 3.16
CA PRO A 261 13.42 -15.50 3.69
C PRO A 261 12.71 -14.59 2.70
N TYR A 262 11.75 -13.79 3.19
CA TYR A 262 11.04 -12.79 2.39
C TYR A 262 11.70 -11.42 2.52
N THR A 263 11.49 -10.56 1.52
CA THR A 263 11.94 -9.17 1.57
C THR A 263 11.14 -8.37 2.63
N PRO A 264 11.71 -7.28 3.16
CA PRO A 264 10.98 -6.41 4.08
C PRO A 264 9.64 -5.91 3.53
N MET A 265 9.52 -5.67 2.22
CA MET A 265 8.26 -5.27 1.59
C MET A 265 7.20 -6.35 1.70
N VAL A 266 7.52 -7.60 1.37
CA VAL A 266 6.59 -8.74 1.48
C VAL A 266 6.18 -8.97 2.93
N ILE A 267 7.16 -8.94 3.86
CA ILE A 267 6.91 -9.08 5.31
C ILE A 267 5.92 -8.01 5.80
N ARG A 268 6.13 -6.75 5.45
CA ARG A 268 5.27 -5.63 5.84
C ARG A 268 3.87 -5.73 5.22
N SER A 269 3.77 -6.19 3.98
CA SER A 269 2.48 -6.47 3.34
C SER A 269 1.69 -7.55 4.10
N LEU A 270 2.34 -8.65 4.48
CA LEU A 270 1.74 -9.68 5.33
C LEU A 270 1.32 -9.13 6.69
N ALA A 271 2.17 -8.31 7.32
CA ALA A 271 1.87 -7.73 8.63
C ALA A 271 0.63 -6.83 8.61
N VAL A 272 0.52 -5.94 7.61
CA VAL A 272 -0.67 -5.08 7.45
C VAL A 272 -1.92 -5.92 7.17
N ALA A 273 -1.81 -6.97 6.35
CA ALA A 273 -2.91 -7.91 6.10
C ALA A 273 -3.32 -8.67 7.36
N ALA A 274 -2.35 -9.10 8.19
CA ALA A 274 -2.63 -9.74 9.47
C ALA A 274 -3.37 -8.79 10.42
N LEU A 275 -2.92 -7.54 10.54
CA LEU A 275 -3.60 -6.52 11.35
C LEU A 275 -5.03 -6.27 10.86
N ALA A 276 -5.25 -6.22 9.55
CA ALA A 276 -6.57 -6.11 8.96
C ALA A 276 -7.47 -7.30 9.32
N ALA A 277 -6.95 -8.52 9.23
CA ALA A 277 -7.67 -9.73 9.59
C ALA A 277 -7.97 -9.84 11.09
N LEU A 278 -7.14 -9.24 11.96
CA LEU A 278 -7.34 -9.12 13.40
C LEU A 278 -8.29 -7.96 13.78
N GLY A 279 -8.63 -7.05 12.86
CA GLY A 279 -9.44 -5.86 13.11
C GLY A 279 -8.66 -4.71 13.76
N TYR A 280 -7.37 -4.58 13.46
CA TYR A 280 -6.45 -3.52 13.93
C TYR A 280 -5.79 -2.75 12.79
N ALA A 281 -6.46 -2.63 11.64
CA ALA A 281 -5.98 -1.84 10.51
C ALA A 281 -7.06 -0.90 9.93
N ASP A 282 -8.08 -0.59 10.70
CA ASP A 282 -9.12 0.39 10.39
C ASP A 282 -8.61 1.84 10.57
N ASP A 283 -9.49 2.83 10.37
CA ASP A 283 -9.12 4.24 10.51
C ASP A 283 -8.73 4.62 11.95
N ALA A 284 -9.29 3.94 12.97
CA ALA A 284 -8.91 4.15 14.37
C ALA A 284 -7.48 3.65 14.66
N SER A 285 -7.02 2.65 13.93
CA SER A 285 -5.69 2.03 14.10
C SER A 285 -4.64 2.61 13.12
N LEU A 286 -4.98 3.59 12.31
CA LEU A 286 -4.12 4.12 11.23
C LEU A 286 -2.74 4.56 11.73
N ALA A 287 -2.67 5.23 12.89
CA ALA A 287 -1.41 5.70 13.45
C ALA A 287 -0.41 4.58 13.75
N GLN A 288 -0.90 3.38 14.08
CA GLN A 288 -0.09 2.20 14.34
C GLN A 288 0.31 1.47 13.05
N VAL A 289 -0.52 1.52 12.01
CA VAL A 289 -0.27 0.87 10.72
C VAL A 289 0.70 1.66 9.85
N MET A 290 0.64 2.99 9.87
CA MET A 290 1.46 3.86 9.01
C MET A 290 2.97 3.61 9.10
N PRO A 291 3.59 3.37 10.27
CA PRO A 291 5.02 3.03 10.35
C PRO A 291 5.37 1.71 9.65
N ILE A 292 4.43 0.76 9.60
CA ILE A 292 4.65 -0.53 8.92
C ILE A 292 4.70 -0.36 7.41
N LEU A 293 4.00 0.63 6.85
CA LEU A 293 4.04 0.95 5.42
C LEU A 293 5.35 1.64 4.98
N THR A 294 6.30 1.87 5.90
CA THR A 294 7.55 2.58 5.59
C THR A 294 8.74 1.63 5.65
N GLU A 295 9.54 1.60 4.59
CA GLU A 295 10.79 0.82 4.52
C GLU A 295 11.87 1.72 3.90
N GLY A 296 12.86 2.14 4.73
CA GLY A 296 13.84 3.16 4.35
C GLY A 296 14.86 2.68 3.30
N ASN A 297 15.28 1.40 3.35
CA ASN A 297 16.28 0.88 2.43
C ASN A 297 15.74 0.73 1.00
N ALA A 298 14.47 0.36 0.88
CA ALA A 298 13.82 0.24 -0.43
C ALA A 298 13.66 1.62 -1.11
N ALA A 299 13.40 2.68 -0.35
CA ALA A 299 13.30 4.03 -0.89
C ALA A 299 14.59 4.46 -1.64
N ASN A 300 15.77 4.00 -1.20
CA ASN A 300 17.04 4.34 -1.84
C ASN A 300 17.11 3.89 -3.30
N CYS A 301 16.57 2.72 -3.64
CA CYS A 301 16.55 2.25 -5.04
C CYS A 301 15.75 3.20 -5.94
N LEU A 302 14.55 3.59 -5.51
CA LEU A 302 13.70 4.52 -6.26
C LEU A 302 14.29 5.92 -6.32
N ASN A 303 14.92 6.39 -5.24
CA ASN A 303 15.62 7.68 -5.21
C ASN A 303 16.80 7.69 -6.20
N MET A 304 17.54 6.58 -6.32
CA MET A 304 18.61 6.46 -7.32
C MET A 304 18.06 6.44 -8.74
N SER A 305 16.93 5.80 -9.00
CA SER A 305 16.24 5.86 -10.30
C SER A 305 15.91 7.32 -10.68
N LYS A 306 15.35 8.10 -9.73
CA LYS A 306 15.08 9.54 -9.93
C LYS A 306 16.35 10.36 -10.15
N LEU A 307 17.40 10.11 -9.38
CA LEU A 307 18.69 10.81 -9.54
C LEU A 307 19.29 10.54 -10.92
N ASN A 308 19.27 9.29 -11.37
CA ASN A 308 19.74 8.91 -12.71
C ASN A 308 18.93 9.61 -13.80
N LEU A 309 17.59 9.71 -13.64
CA LEU A 309 16.74 10.46 -14.54
C LEU A 309 17.17 11.94 -14.60
N TYR A 310 17.37 12.60 -13.44
CA TYR A 310 17.75 14.02 -13.43
C TYR A 310 19.12 14.24 -14.09
N GLN A 311 20.08 13.36 -13.87
CA GLN A 311 21.38 13.42 -14.53
C GLN A 311 21.25 13.22 -16.05
N CYS A 312 20.44 12.25 -16.48
CA CYS A 312 20.15 12.02 -17.88
C CYS A 312 19.54 13.25 -18.55
N LEU A 313 18.45 13.80 -17.97
CA LEU A 313 17.77 14.99 -18.50
C LEU A 313 18.66 16.24 -18.49
N ALA A 314 19.56 16.38 -17.52
CA ALA A 314 20.48 17.53 -17.44
C ALA A 314 21.43 17.61 -18.62
N VAL A 315 21.88 16.46 -19.14
CA VAL A 315 22.81 16.39 -20.29
C VAL A 315 22.14 16.20 -21.63
N ALA A 316 20.96 15.57 -21.65
CA ALA A 316 20.19 15.31 -22.86
C ALA A 316 19.85 16.63 -23.60
N LYS A 317 20.08 16.66 -24.90
CA LYS A 317 19.81 17.84 -25.78
C LYS A 317 18.69 17.55 -26.77
N PRO A 318 18.81 16.59 -27.69
CA PRO A 318 17.76 16.26 -28.64
C PRO A 318 16.67 15.40 -27.99
N HIS A 319 15.48 15.42 -28.59
CA HIS A 319 14.32 14.70 -28.09
C HIS A 319 14.53 13.19 -27.95
N TYR A 320 15.30 12.54 -28.85
CA TYR A 320 15.55 11.10 -28.74
C TYR A 320 16.32 10.72 -27.48
N GLU A 321 17.15 11.60 -26.91
CA GLU A 321 17.83 11.37 -25.63
C GLU A 321 16.84 11.40 -24.48
N ASP A 322 15.82 12.26 -24.53
CA ASP A 322 14.73 12.27 -23.56
C ASP A 322 13.90 10.98 -23.60
N VAL A 323 13.65 10.44 -24.80
CA VAL A 323 13.01 9.11 -24.95
C VAL A 323 13.87 8.03 -24.27
N PHE A 324 15.19 8.09 -24.44
CA PHE A 324 16.09 7.16 -23.75
C PHE A 324 16.04 7.31 -22.24
N CYS A 325 16.09 8.55 -21.71
CA CYS A 325 16.02 8.83 -20.28
C CYS A 325 14.71 8.29 -19.67
N LEU A 326 13.58 8.50 -20.35
CA LEU A 326 12.28 7.96 -19.98
C LEU A 326 12.29 6.44 -19.93
N GLY A 327 12.72 5.76 -20.99
CA GLY A 327 12.73 4.31 -21.06
C GLY A 327 13.63 3.68 -20.02
N GLN A 328 14.85 4.19 -19.86
CA GLN A 328 15.85 3.63 -18.96
C GLN A 328 15.55 3.97 -17.50
N HIS A 329 15.50 5.26 -17.16
CA HIS A 329 15.54 5.67 -15.76
C HIS A 329 14.16 5.79 -15.11
N VAL A 330 13.11 6.07 -15.89
CA VAL A 330 11.75 6.10 -15.35
C VAL A 330 11.14 4.70 -15.30
N LEU A 331 11.25 3.93 -16.39
CA LEU A 331 10.51 2.66 -16.50
C LEU A 331 11.37 1.46 -16.09
N VAL A 332 12.55 1.25 -16.73
CA VAL A 332 13.38 0.06 -16.46
C VAL A 332 13.91 0.07 -15.03
N ASP A 333 14.54 1.17 -14.59
CA ASP A 333 15.16 1.24 -13.25
C ASP A 333 14.10 1.10 -12.15
N THR A 334 12.95 1.79 -12.29
CA THR A 334 11.83 1.66 -11.34
C THR A 334 11.27 0.24 -11.31
N GLY A 335 11.09 -0.39 -12.47
CA GLY A 335 10.62 -1.77 -12.55
C GLY A 335 11.59 -2.76 -11.91
N GLN A 336 12.91 -2.56 -12.08
CA GLN A 336 13.94 -3.38 -11.41
C GLN A 336 13.90 -3.21 -9.89
N CYS A 337 13.66 -1.98 -9.38
CA CYS A 337 13.49 -1.74 -7.95
C CYS A 337 12.27 -2.52 -7.42
N LEU A 338 11.12 -2.43 -8.08
CA LEU A 338 9.90 -3.14 -7.66
C LEU A 338 10.09 -4.65 -7.65
N MET A 339 10.72 -5.24 -8.68
CA MET A 339 11.01 -6.68 -8.70
C MET A 339 11.91 -7.10 -7.54
N LYS A 340 13.01 -6.35 -7.28
CA LYS A 340 13.91 -6.62 -6.15
C LYS A 340 13.16 -6.56 -4.81
N PHE A 341 12.29 -5.57 -4.63
CA PHE A 341 11.48 -5.42 -3.41
C PHE A 341 10.47 -6.56 -3.25
N ALA A 342 9.92 -7.05 -4.36
CA ALA A 342 9.07 -8.24 -4.37
C ALA A 342 9.84 -9.55 -4.13
N GLY A 343 11.17 -9.52 -4.06
CA GLY A 343 12.00 -10.73 -3.94
C GLY A 343 12.09 -11.53 -5.24
N VAL A 344 11.82 -10.90 -6.38
CA VAL A 344 11.85 -11.52 -7.71
C VAL A 344 13.06 -11.01 -8.47
N THR A 345 13.83 -11.90 -9.09
CA THR A 345 14.98 -11.52 -9.89
C THR A 345 14.55 -10.80 -11.16
N PRO A 346 15.01 -9.55 -11.40
CA PRO A 346 14.74 -8.86 -12.65
C PRO A 346 15.33 -9.60 -13.87
N PRO A 347 14.67 -9.56 -15.03
CA PRO A 347 15.19 -10.17 -16.24
C PRO A 347 16.43 -9.43 -16.72
N VAL A 348 17.49 -10.18 -17.04
CA VAL A 348 18.71 -9.60 -17.61
C VAL A 348 18.38 -8.92 -18.93
N ASP A 349 18.99 -7.75 -19.17
CA ASP A 349 18.85 -7.09 -20.48
C ASP A 349 19.55 -7.94 -21.56
N PRO A 350 18.85 -8.32 -22.63
CA PRO A 350 19.43 -9.13 -23.71
C PRO A 350 20.70 -8.52 -24.31
N ARG A 351 20.79 -7.19 -24.37
CA ARG A 351 21.98 -6.47 -24.87
C ARG A 351 23.20 -6.66 -23.94
N VAL A 352 22.97 -6.57 -22.63
CA VAL A 352 24.01 -6.81 -21.63
C VAL A 352 24.45 -8.27 -21.68
N GLN A 353 23.50 -9.18 -21.85
CA GLN A 353 23.78 -10.61 -21.99
C GLN A 353 24.58 -10.92 -23.27
N ALA A 354 24.23 -10.32 -24.40
CA ALA A 354 24.99 -10.47 -25.65
C ALA A 354 26.40 -9.91 -25.52
N ALA A 355 26.57 -8.70 -25.00
CA ALA A 355 27.85 -8.08 -24.77
C ALA A 355 28.76 -8.89 -23.81
N ALA A 356 28.18 -9.45 -22.74
CA ALA A 356 28.91 -10.33 -21.82
C ALA A 356 29.35 -11.63 -22.51
N SER A 357 28.49 -12.22 -23.35
CA SER A 357 28.83 -13.42 -24.13
C SER A 357 29.95 -13.17 -25.14
N GLU A 358 29.92 -12.03 -25.84
CA GLU A 358 30.96 -11.61 -26.74
C GLU A 358 32.30 -11.35 -26.01
N ALA A 359 32.24 -10.70 -24.86
CA ALA A 359 33.44 -10.45 -24.05
C ALA A 359 34.08 -11.76 -23.56
N ILE A 360 33.29 -12.74 -23.14
CA ILE A 360 33.75 -14.06 -22.74
C ILE A 360 34.39 -14.77 -23.94
N THR A 361 33.75 -14.76 -25.11
CA THR A 361 34.25 -15.39 -26.35
C THR A 361 35.58 -14.76 -26.76
N ASN A 362 35.66 -13.42 -26.74
CA ASN A 362 36.87 -12.69 -27.08
C ASN A 362 38.04 -12.95 -26.08
N ALA A 363 37.70 -13.06 -24.77
CA ALA A 363 38.70 -13.42 -23.76
C ALA A 363 39.22 -14.85 -23.95
N ALA A 364 38.34 -15.81 -24.25
CA ALA A 364 38.71 -17.18 -24.54
C ALA A 364 39.61 -17.29 -25.79
N ALA A 365 39.31 -16.52 -26.85
CA ALA A 365 40.12 -16.45 -28.06
C ALA A 365 41.52 -15.87 -27.77
N LYS A 366 41.62 -14.80 -26.97
CA LYS A 366 42.90 -14.22 -26.52
C LYS A 366 43.76 -15.20 -25.68
N VAL A 367 43.14 -16.03 -24.86
CA VAL A 367 43.83 -17.06 -24.07
C VAL A 367 44.40 -18.14 -24.99
N LYS A 368 43.62 -18.60 -26.00
CA LYS A 368 44.09 -19.59 -27.00
C LYS A 368 45.21 -19.04 -27.91
N ALA A 369 45.22 -17.73 -28.18
CA ALA A 369 46.24 -17.09 -29.04
C ALA A 369 47.56 -16.76 -28.32
N ARG A 370 47.68 -16.94 -27.01
CA ARG A 370 48.92 -16.71 -26.26
C ARG A 370 49.93 -17.79 -26.62
N PRO A 371 51.10 -17.45 -27.29
CA PRO A 371 52.08 -18.42 -27.64
C PRO A 371 52.70 -19.05 -26.37
N ALA A 372 52.83 -20.39 -26.37
CA ALA A 372 53.49 -21.11 -25.30
C ALA A 372 54.91 -20.57 -25.14
N LYS A 373 55.22 -19.99 -23.98
CA LYS A 373 56.61 -19.56 -23.68
C LYS A 373 57.50 -20.76 -23.81
N LYS A 374 58.38 -20.81 -24.89
CA LYS A 374 59.39 -21.77 -25.02
C LYS A 374 60.28 -21.76 -23.76
N LYS A 375 60.26 -22.83 -22.98
CA LYS A 375 61.23 -23.05 -21.89
C LYS A 375 62.61 -23.07 -22.48
N LYS A 376 63.41 -22.03 -22.25
CA LYS A 376 64.84 -22.01 -22.54
C LYS A 376 65.49 -23.04 -21.60
N LYS A 377 65.92 -24.21 -22.16
CA LYS A 377 66.75 -25.13 -21.43
C LYS A 377 68.12 -24.44 -21.22
N ARG A 378 68.49 -24.33 -19.97
CA ARG A 378 69.91 -24.12 -19.57
C ARG A 378 70.62 -25.45 -19.49
#